data_8fe06c0886631b7e7eb43e192132b794
#
_entry.id   8fe06c0886631b7e7eb43e192132b794
#
_cell.length_a   1.000
_cell.length_b   1.000
_cell.length_c   1.000
_cell.angle_alpha   90.00
_cell.angle_beta   90.00
_cell.angle_gamma   90.00
#
_symmetry.space_group_name_H-M   'P 1'
#
loop_
_entity.id
_entity.type
_entity.pdbx_description
1 polymer ?
#
loop_
_entity_poly.entity_id
_entity_poly.type
_entity_poly.pdbx_seq_one_letter_code
_entity_poly.pdbx_strand_id
1 'polypeptide(L)'
;MLEKQDHADAFFARSANKLDFGNWGEKEKVALSCRILASEGHSETLAGQITVRKEDGTFLTTPLAQAFDEIDPASVIRINEDMEVLEGPGTPNPAVRFHFWVYRQRPDVQCIIHTHPPHVSTLSMTGQPLVVAHMDATPFHNDCAHLKEWPGLPIADQEGEIISAALGD
;
A
#
# COMPACT_ATOMS: atom_id res chain seq x y z
N MET A 1 -0.53 -8.69 -38.02
CA MET A 1 0.13 -7.68 -37.16
C MET A 1 -0.23 -8.09 -35.74
N LEU A 2 0.75 -8.25 -34.85
CA LEU A 2 0.45 -8.62 -33.46
C LEU A 2 -0.29 -7.45 -32.78
N GLU A 3 -1.29 -7.78 -32.00
CA GLU A 3 -1.99 -6.80 -31.17
C GLU A 3 -1.05 -6.31 -30.02
N LYS A 4 -1.36 -5.15 -29.44
CA LYS A 4 -0.57 -4.57 -28.36
C LYS A 4 -0.41 -5.53 -27.18
N GLN A 5 -1.46 -6.30 -26.88
CA GLN A 5 -1.47 -7.29 -25.82
C GLN A 5 -0.49 -8.43 -26.10
N ASP A 6 -0.43 -8.92 -27.36
CA ASP A 6 0.52 -9.98 -27.76
C ASP A 6 1.98 -9.56 -27.54
N HIS A 7 2.30 -8.28 -27.81
CA HIS A 7 3.63 -7.72 -27.56
C HIS A 7 3.94 -7.64 -26.05
N ALA A 8 2.98 -7.24 -25.23
CA ALA A 8 3.12 -7.19 -23.78
C ALA A 8 3.35 -8.61 -23.21
N ASP A 9 2.51 -9.56 -23.59
CA ASP A 9 2.60 -10.95 -23.14
C ASP A 9 3.94 -11.59 -23.53
N ALA A 10 4.40 -11.35 -24.76
CA ALA A 10 5.71 -11.82 -25.22
C ALA A 10 6.88 -11.16 -24.47
N PHE A 11 6.76 -9.89 -24.07
CA PHE A 11 7.76 -9.22 -23.25
C PHE A 11 7.81 -9.82 -21.84
N PHE A 12 6.68 -9.95 -21.17
CA PHE A 12 6.60 -10.52 -19.83
C PHE A 12 7.06 -11.97 -19.79
N ALA A 13 6.68 -12.79 -20.75
CA ALA A 13 7.14 -14.18 -20.85
C ALA A 13 8.67 -14.28 -20.98
N ARG A 14 9.29 -13.37 -21.73
CA ARG A 14 10.76 -13.34 -21.87
C ARG A 14 11.48 -12.78 -20.65
N SER A 15 10.81 -11.91 -19.90
CA SER A 15 11.37 -11.25 -18.74
C SER A 15 11.24 -12.09 -17.47
N ALA A 16 10.22 -12.93 -17.36
CA ALA A 16 9.88 -13.69 -16.15
C ALA A 16 11.06 -14.49 -15.56
N ASN A 17 11.93 -15.04 -16.41
CA ASN A 17 13.10 -15.81 -15.98
C ASN A 17 14.39 -14.96 -15.81
N LYS A 18 14.32 -13.66 -16.05
CA LYS A 18 15.48 -12.75 -15.98
C LYS A 18 15.39 -11.75 -14.82
N LEU A 19 14.21 -11.65 -14.22
CA LEU A 19 13.98 -10.80 -13.05
C LEU A 19 14.21 -11.65 -11.80
N ASP A 20 15.48 -11.90 -11.47
CA ASP A 20 15.84 -12.47 -10.17
C ASP A 20 15.87 -11.34 -9.15
N PHE A 21 14.83 -11.27 -8.33
CA PHE A 21 14.71 -10.25 -7.28
C PHE A 21 15.42 -10.64 -5.98
N GLY A 22 16.22 -11.70 -6.00
CA GLY A 22 16.86 -12.23 -4.81
C GLY A 22 15.87 -12.92 -3.86
N ASN A 23 16.42 -13.62 -2.87
CA ASN A 23 15.63 -14.37 -1.89
C ASN A 23 15.38 -13.53 -0.61
N TRP A 24 14.64 -12.42 -0.77
CA TRP A 24 14.29 -11.54 0.33
C TRP A 24 13.17 -12.13 1.19
N GLY A 25 13.33 -12.12 2.50
CA GLY A 25 12.26 -12.43 3.44
C GLY A 25 11.14 -11.38 3.40
N GLU A 26 9.96 -11.71 3.92
CA GLU A 26 8.81 -10.79 3.89
C GLU A 26 9.08 -9.50 4.67
N LYS A 27 9.67 -9.57 5.87
CA LYS A 27 10.04 -8.39 6.66
C LYS A 27 11.10 -7.52 5.97
N GLU A 28 12.04 -8.16 5.28
CA GLU A 28 13.05 -7.47 4.48
C GLU A 28 12.40 -6.71 3.31
N LYS A 29 11.41 -7.31 2.63
CA LYS A 29 10.65 -6.65 1.58
C LYS A 29 9.88 -5.45 2.10
N VAL A 30 9.22 -5.55 3.26
CA VAL A 30 8.52 -4.42 3.88
C VAL A 30 9.50 -3.30 4.21
N ALA A 31 10.63 -3.59 4.86
CA ALA A 31 11.63 -2.58 5.21
C ALA A 31 12.24 -1.91 3.97
N LEU A 32 12.55 -2.68 2.93
CA LEU A 32 13.06 -2.14 1.67
C LEU A 32 12.02 -1.25 0.98
N SER A 33 10.75 -1.66 0.95
CA SER A 33 9.66 -0.85 0.40
C SER A 33 9.51 0.48 1.13
N CYS A 34 9.60 0.48 2.46
CA CYS A 34 9.57 1.70 3.26
C CYS A 34 10.70 2.67 2.86
N ARG A 35 11.93 2.17 2.73
CA ARG A 35 13.10 2.99 2.35
C ARG A 35 12.98 3.55 0.93
N ILE A 36 12.48 2.74 -0.02
CA ILE A 36 12.21 3.21 -1.38
C ILE A 36 11.17 4.32 -1.35
N LEU A 37 10.05 4.13 -0.65
CA LEU A 37 9.00 5.12 -0.52
C LEU A 37 9.51 6.42 0.13
N ALA A 38 10.35 6.32 1.16
CA ALA A 38 10.97 7.49 1.78
C ALA A 38 11.88 8.23 0.79
N SER A 39 12.72 7.50 0.03
CA SER A 39 13.61 8.12 -0.96
C SER A 39 12.87 8.80 -2.10
N GLU A 40 11.65 8.35 -2.42
CA GLU A 40 10.79 8.92 -3.46
C GLU A 40 9.82 10.00 -2.92
N GLY A 41 10.02 10.46 -1.68
CA GLY A 41 9.21 11.54 -1.10
C GLY A 41 7.81 11.14 -0.66
N HIS A 42 7.58 9.86 -0.38
CA HIS A 42 6.29 9.35 0.10
C HIS A 42 6.16 9.36 1.62
N SER A 43 7.18 9.80 2.36
CA SER A 43 7.22 9.78 3.83
C SER A 43 7.80 11.09 4.37
N GLU A 44 7.02 12.16 4.35
CA GLU A 44 7.41 13.43 4.96
C GLU A 44 7.00 13.55 6.43
N THR A 45 6.25 12.58 6.93
CA THR A 45 5.76 12.56 8.32
C THR A 45 5.80 11.14 8.87
N LEU A 46 5.47 10.98 10.15
CA LEU A 46 5.26 9.67 10.79
C LEU A 46 3.93 9.01 10.37
N ALA A 47 3.23 9.59 9.39
CA ALA A 47 2.00 9.07 8.82
C ALA A 47 2.32 8.13 7.65
N GLY A 48 1.49 7.13 7.49
CA GLY A 48 1.66 6.09 6.49
C GLY A 48 2.00 4.76 7.13
N GLN A 49 1.62 3.70 6.47
CA GLN A 49 1.89 2.33 6.88
C GLN A 49 1.83 1.37 5.70
N ILE A 50 2.57 0.29 5.81
CA ILE A 50 2.47 -0.87 4.92
C ILE A 50 1.84 -2.00 5.71
N THR A 51 0.91 -2.73 5.09
CA THR A 51 0.47 -4.04 5.60
C THR A 51 0.66 -5.10 4.54
N VAL A 52 1.05 -6.29 4.97
CA VAL A 52 1.16 -7.49 4.11
C VAL A 52 0.36 -8.60 4.77
N ARG A 53 -0.65 -9.13 4.05
CA ARG A 53 -1.44 -10.28 4.50
C ARG A 53 -0.61 -11.54 4.41
N LYS A 54 -0.67 -12.37 5.44
CA LYS A 54 -0.06 -13.69 5.47
C LYS A 54 -1.10 -14.80 5.26
N GLU A 55 -0.64 -15.96 4.82
CA GLU A 55 -1.50 -17.13 4.60
C GLU A 55 -2.21 -17.61 5.86
N ASP A 56 -1.63 -17.36 7.03
CA ASP A 56 -2.19 -17.73 8.34
C ASP A 56 -3.24 -16.74 8.87
N GLY A 57 -3.60 -15.73 8.08
CA GLY A 57 -4.57 -14.70 8.46
C GLY A 57 -4.01 -13.59 9.34
N THR A 58 -2.70 -13.58 9.61
CA THR A 58 -2.02 -12.48 10.29
C THR A 58 -1.48 -11.45 9.30
N PHE A 59 -0.93 -10.34 9.79
CA PHE A 59 -0.42 -9.27 8.97
C PHE A 59 0.94 -8.79 9.46
N LEU A 60 1.85 -8.52 8.53
CA LEU A 60 3.03 -7.72 8.82
C LEU A 60 2.69 -6.24 8.63
N THR A 61 3.21 -5.38 9.49
CA THR A 61 3.04 -3.93 9.38
C THR A 61 4.20 -3.17 10.01
N THR A 62 4.28 -1.88 9.71
CA THR A 62 5.21 -0.95 10.35
C THR A 62 4.69 -0.51 11.71
N PRO A 63 5.54 -0.31 12.72
CA PRO A 63 5.12 0.22 14.01
C PRO A 63 4.75 1.70 13.92
N LEU A 64 3.90 2.15 14.83
CA LEU A 64 3.54 3.56 15.00
C LEU A 64 4.76 4.39 15.44
N ALA A 65 4.83 5.63 14.98
CA ALA A 65 5.84 6.63 15.36
C ALA A 65 7.30 6.28 14.95
N GLN A 66 7.44 5.43 13.95
CA GLN A 66 8.71 5.20 13.28
C GLN A 66 8.59 5.64 11.81
N ALA A 67 9.51 6.47 11.35
CA ALA A 67 9.52 6.96 9.97
C ALA A 67 9.93 5.83 9.00
N PHE A 68 9.49 5.91 7.74
CA PHE A 68 9.75 4.87 6.75
C PHE A 68 11.24 4.62 6.49
N ASP A 69 12.08 5.65 6.55
CA ASP A 69 13.53 5.54 6.41
C ASP A 69 14.22 4.87 7.61
N GLU A 70 13.55 4.85 8.77
CA GLU A 70 14.04 4.19 9.98
C GLU A 70 13.64 2.70 10.08
N ILE A 71 12.72 2.25 9.21
CA ILE A 71 12.23 0.85 9.25
C ILE A 71 13.34 -0.11 8.80
N ASP A 72 13.65 -1.05 9.66
CA ASP A 72 14.46 -2.23 9.36
C ASP A 72 13.63 -3.52 9.52
N PRO A 73 14.13 -4.69 9.10
CA PRO A 73 13.39 -5.94 9.22
C PRO A 73 13.02 -6.32 10.66
N ALA A 74 13.81 -5.91 11.66
CA ALA A 74 13.53 -6.19 13.06
C ALA A 74 12.45 -5.29 13.65
N SER A 75 12.24 -4.09 13.05
CA SER A 75 11.16 -3.17 13.41
C SER A 75 9.78 -3.64 12.94
N VAL A 76 9.72 -4.44 11.87
CA VAL A 76 8.45 -4.91 11.31
C VAL A 76 7.75 -5.84 12.29
N ILE A 77 6.54 -5.46 12.70
CA ILE A 77 5.71 -6.20 13.63
C ILE A 77 4.72 -7.13 12.93
N ARG A 78 4.30 -8.20 13.59
CA ARG A 78 3.19 -9.06 13.16
C ARG A 78 2.01 -8.87 14.07
N ILE A 79 0.83 -8.70 13.49
CA ILE A 79 -0.42 -8.44 14.20
C ILE A 79 -1.55 -9.34 13.71
N ASN A 80 -2.62 -9.47 14.51
CA ASN A 80 -3.89 -10.04 14.08
C ASN A 80 -4.89 -8.94 13.67
N GLU A 81 -6.11 -9.32 13.28
CA GLU A 81 -7.17 -8.37 12.90
C GLU A 81 -7.68 -7.50 14.07
N ASP A 82 -7.47 -7.93 15.31
CA ASP A 82 -7.78 -7.16 16.51
C ASP A 82 -6.68 -6.14 16.85
N MET A 83 -5.65 -6.05 15.99
CA MET A 83 -4.47 -5.20 16.15
C MET A 83 -3.58 -5.58 17.34
N GLU A 84 -3.71 -6.79 17.86
CA GLU A 84 -2.82 -7.33 18.88
C GLU A 84 -1.47 -7.68 18.25
N VAL A 85 -0.39 -7.25 18.89
CA VAL A 85 0.97 -7.54 18.44
C VAL A 85 1.33 -8.97 18.84
N LEU A 86 1.56 -9.81 17.85
CA LEU A 86 1.96 -11.21 18.00
C LEU A 86 3.48 -11.38 17.98
N GLU A 87 4.19 -10.45 17.30
CA GLU A 87 5.64 -10.50 17.16
C GLU A 87 6.19 -9.09 16.86
N GLY A 88 7.37 -8.80 17.40
CA GLY A 88 8.12 -7.56 17.15
C GLY A 88 7.85 -6.45 18.17
N PRO A 89 8.57 -5.33 18.07
CA PRO A 89 8.50 -4.22 19.03
C PRO A 89 7.42 -3.20 18.63
N GLY A 90 6.89 -2.49 19.62
CA GLY A 90 6.01 -1.34 19.39
C GLY A 90 4.53 -1.70 19.26
N THR A 91 3.77 -0.81 18.65
CA THR A 91 2.32 -0.95 18.42
C THR A 91 1.98 -0.59 16.98
N PRO A 92 0.91 -1.16 16.38
CA PRO A 92 0.49 -0.78 15.04
C PRO A 92 -0.10 0.65 15.00
N ASN A 93 -0.02 1.28 13.85
CA ASN A 93 -0.75 2.53 13.60
C ASN A 93 -2.26 2.26 13.61
N PRO A 94 -3.10 3.04 14.36
CA PRO A 94 -4.55 2.85 14.38
C PRO A 94 -5.20 2.89 13.00
N ALA A 95 -4.63 3.61 12.05
CA ALA A 95 -5.12 3.66 10.67
C ALA A 95 -5.01 2.33 9.91
N VAL A 96 -4.28 1.33 10.43
CA VAL A 96 -4.29 -0.04 9.86
C VAL A 96 -5.71 -0.63 9.82
N ARG A 97 -6.65 -0.15 10.64
CA ARG A 97 -8.04 -0.61 10.61
C ARG A 97 -8.69 -0.53 9.24
N PHE A 98 -8.48 0.56 8.49
CA PHE A 98 -9.08 0.63 7.15
C PHE A 98 -8.46 -0.37 6.16
N HIS A 99 -7.21 -0.81 6.36
CA HIS A 99 -6.62 -1.88 5.55
C HIS A 99 -7.37 -3.20 5.72
N PHE A 100 -7.82 -3.53 6.94
CA PHE A 100 -8.60 -4.75 7.16
C PHE A 100 -9.94 -4.71 6.43
N TRP A 101 -10.58 -3.54 6.32
CA TRP A 101 -11.80 -3.38 5.53
C TRP A 101 -11.54 -3.64 4.04
N VAL A 102 -10.45 -3.10 3.50
CA VAL A 102 -10.04 -3.39 2.12
C VAL A 102 -9.75 -4.88 1.93
N TYR A 103 -9.00 -5.49 2.84
CA TYR A 103 -8.71 -6.93 2.76
C TYR A 103 -9.94 -7.83 2.83
N ARG A 104 -10.97 -7.43 3.55
CA ARG A 104 -12.24 -8.16 3.63
C ARG A 104 -13.04 -8.08 2.33
N GLN A 105 -13.06 -6.92 1.69
CA GLN A 105 -13.76 -6.71 0.41
C GLN A 105 -12.95 -7.22 -0.79
N ARG A 106 -11.62 -7.17 -0.70
CA ARG A 106 -10.70 -7.55 -1.77
C ARG A 106 -9.81 -8.71 -1.31
N PRO A 107 -10.30 -9.96 -1.38
CA PRO A 107 -9.50 -11.13 -1.01
C PRO A 107 -8.24 -11.34 -1.87
N ASP A 108 -8.23 -10.79 -3.06
CA ASP A 108 -7.11 -10.78 -4.01
C ASP A 108 -5.95 -9.87 -3.58
N VAL A 109 -6.23 -8.83 -2.78
CA VAL A 109 -5.21 -7.90 -2.30
C VAL A 109 -4.34 -8.56 -1.23
N GLN A 110 -3.02 -8.56 -1.43
CA GLN A 110 -2.05 -9.14 -0.51
C GLN A 110 -1.21 -8.09 0.23
N CYS A 111 -1.12 -6.86 -0.31
CA CYS A 111 -0.37 -5.78 0.29
C CYS A 111 -1.10 -4.45 0.10
N ILE A 112 -1.10 -3.63 1.14
CA ILE A 112 -1.62 -2.26 1.07
C ILE A 112 -0.53 -1.32 1.54
N ILE A 113 -0.28 -0.28 0.74
CA ILE A 113 0.66 0.80 1.04
C ILE A 113 -0.13 2.09 1.16
N HIS A 114 -0.10 2.68 2.34
CA HIS A 114 -0.69 3.99 2.62
C HIS A 114 0.42 5.03 2.80
N THR A 115 0.39 6.07 2.01
CA THR A 115 1.39 7.16 2.04
C THR A 115 0.73 8.52 1.84
N HIS A 116 1.46 9.58 2.20
CA HIS A 116 1.02 10.98 2.07
C HIS A 116 1.99 11.79 1.20
N PRO A 117 2.21 11.42 -0.09
CA PRO A 117 3.14 12.17 -0.92
C PRO A 117 2.62 13.58 -1.20
N PRO A 118 3.46 14.63 -1.15
CA PRO A 118 3.03 16.03 -1.19
C PRO A 118 2.20 16.39 -2.41
N HIS A 119 2.60 15.90 -3.58
CA HIS A 119 1.89 16.19 -4.84
C HIS A 119 0.47 15.58 -4.87
N VAL A 120 0.32 14.33 -4.44
CA VAL A 120 -0.99 13.67 -4.38
C VAL A 120 -1.84 14.28 -3.28
N SER A 121 -1.25 14.59 -2.12
CA SER A 121 -1.94 15.27 -1.02
C SER A 121 -2.46 16.65 -1.45
N THR A 122 -1.65 17.41 -2.19
CA THR A 122 -2.06 18.72 -2.73
C THR A 122 -3.17 18.56 -3.76
N LEU A 123 -3.07 17.58 -4.68
CA LEU A 123 -4.12 17.31 -5.66
C LEU A 123 -5.44 16.95 -4.96
N SER A 124 -5.39 16.09 -3.93
CA SER A 124 -6.58 15.67 -3.19
C SER A 124 -7.33 16.84 -2.54
N MET A 125 -6.61 17.87 -2.04
CA MET A 125 -7.22 19.06 -1.47
C MET A 125 -7.99 19.92 -2.49
N THR A 126 -7.74 19.74 -3.79
CA THR A 126 -8.51 20.42 -4.85
C THR A 126 -9.85 19.76 -5.14
N GLY A 127 -10.09 18.55 -4.62
CA GLY A 127 -11.27 17.75 -4.93
C GLY A 127 -11.31 17.24 -6.38
N GLN A 128 -10.19 17.33 -7.12
CA GLN A 128 -10.10 16.89 -8.51
C GLN A 128 -9.47 15.49 -8.59
N PRO A 129 -9.98 14.62 -9.47
CA PRO A 129 -9.38 13.32 -9.70
C PRO A 129 -8.04 13.45 -10.42
N LEU A 130 -7.24 12.39 -10.34
CA LEU A 130 -6.05 12.25 -11.19
C LEU A 130 -6.47 12.19 -12.67
N VAL A 131 -5.91 13.10 -13.49
CA VAL A 131 -6.09 13.09 -14.94
C VAL A 131 -4.90 12.38 -15.57
N VAL A 132 -5.17 11.27 -16.28
CA VAL A 132 -4.15 10.52 -17.01
C VAL A 132 -3.83 11.27 -18.33
N ALA A 133 -2.95 12.25 -18.24
CA ALA A 133 -2.51 13.06 -19.36
C ALA A 133 -0.98 12.96 -19.63
N HIS A 134 -0.29 12.13 -18.89
CA HIS A 134 1.16 11.90 -18.99
C HIS A 134 1.47 10.41 -18.98
N MET A 135 2.57 10.01 -19.62
CA MET A 135 2.93 8.60 -19.76
C MET A 135 3.10 7.90 -18.41
N ASP A 136 3.72 8.57 -17.43
CA ASP A 136 3.96 8.00 -16.10
C ASP A 136 2.68 7.82 -15.27
N ALA A 137 1.59 8.50 -15.64
CA ALA A 137 0.28 8.31 -15.04
C ALA A 137 -0.53 7.17 -15.70
N THR A 138 -0.06 6.59 -16.80
CA THR A 138 -0.76 5.52 -17.54
C THR A 138 -1.12 4.30 -16.68
N PRO A 139 -0.30 3.86 -15.69
CA PRO A 139 -0.67 2.74 -14.81
C PRO A 139 -1.97 2.96 -14.03
N PHE A 140 -2.37 4.22 -13.83
CA PHE A 140 -3.59 4.59 -13.09
C PHE A 140 -4.83 4.74 -14.01
N HIS A 141 -4.70 4.46 -15.31
CA HIS A 141 -5.82 4.60 -16.24
C HIS A 141 -6.90 3.57 -15.95
N ASN A 142 -8.09 4.03 -15.54
CA ASN A 142 -9.21 3.21 -15.09
C ASN A 142 -8.91 2.34 -13.85
N ASP A 143 -7.86 2.67 -13.10
CA ASP A 143 -7.41 1.94 -11.92
C ASP A 143 -7.01 2.92 -10.80
N CYS A 144 -7.86 3.93 -10.58
CA CYS A 144 -7.67 4.92 -9.54
C CYS A 144 -9.02 5.34 -8.96
N ALA A 145 -9.31 4.92 -7.74
CA ALA A 145 -10.46 5.40 -7.00
C ALA A 145 -10.23 6.83 -6.49
N HIS A 146 -11.26 7.67 -6.58
CA HIS A 146 -11.24 9.04 -6.07
C HIS A 146 -12.36 9.23 -5.06
N LEU A 147 -11.99 9.31 -3.78
CA LEU A 147 -12.91 9.65 -2.70
C LEU A 147 -13.03 11.18 -2.60
N LYS A 148 -14.17 11.73 -3.02
CA LYS A 148 -14.38 13.19 -3.12
C LYS A 148 -14.52 13.88 -1.75
N GLU A 149 -15.08 13.17 -0.78
CA GLU A 149 -15.33 13.71 0.55
C GLU A 149 -14.41 13.04 1.54
N TRP A 150 -13.83 13.85 2.42
CA TRP A 150 -13.01 13.29 3.49
C TRP A 150 -13.89 12.59 4.54
N PRO A 151 -13.71 11.27 4.76
CA PRO A 151 -14.59 10.51 5.65
C PRO A 151 -14.28 10.70 7.12
N GLY A 152 -13.19 11.38 7.47
CA GLY A 152 -12.65 11.48 8.81
C GLY A 152 -11.30 10.77 8.97
N LEU A 153 -10.76 10.74 10.19
CA LEU A 153 -9.55 9.98 10.51
C LEU A 153 -9.87 8.48 10.45
N PRO A 154 -9.13 7.67 9.69
CA PRO A 154 -9.47 6.25 9.45
C PRO A 154 -9.06 5.35 10.64
N ILE A 155 -9.55 5.68 11.82
CA ILE A 155 -9.29 4.97 13.07
C ILE A 155 -10.48 4.12 13.56
N ALA A 156 -11.63 4.25 12.89
CA ALA A 156 -12.85 3.53 13.19
C ALA A 156 -13.33 2.69 12.00
N ASP A 157 -14.39 1.92 12.19
CA ASP A 157 -14.91 1.01 11.16
C ASP A 157 -15.62 1.78 10.03
N GLN A 158 -16.31 2.88 10.37
CA GLN A 158 -17.08 3.66 9.40
C GLN A 158 -16.21 4.22 8.27
N GLU A 159 -15.06 4.78 8.60
CA GLU A 159 -14.12 5.31 7.60
C GLU A 159 -13.52 4.18 6.75
N GLY A 160 -13.25 3.03 7.36
CA GLY A 160 -12.77 1.85 6.67
C GLY A 160 -13.77 1.33 5.63
N GLU A 161 -15.05 1.29 5.99
CA GLU A 161 -16.14 0.90 5.10
C GLU A 161 -16.27 1.86 3.90
N ILE A 162 -16.24 3.17 4.14
CA ILE A 162 -16.33 4.19 3.11
C ILE A 162 -15.14 4.09 2.12
N ILE A 163 -13.91 3.96 2.65
CA ILE A 163 -12.71 3.86 1.84
C ILE A 163 -12.72 2.58 0.99
N SER A 164 -13.03 1.46 1.59
CA SER A 164 -13.05 0.17 0.88
C SER A 164 -14.15 0.11 -0.18
N ALA A 165 -15.32 0.68 0.09
CA ALA A 165 -16.41 0.77 -0.89
C ALA A 165 -16.03 1.68 -2.09
N ALA A 166 -15.23 2.73 -1.87
CA ALA A 166 -14.79 3.62 -2.94
C ALA A 166 -13.75 2.96 -3.87
N LEU A 167 -13.00 1.98 -3.38
CA LEU A 167 -12.03 1.24 -4.21
C LEU A 167 -12.71 0.38 -5.27
N GLY A 168 -13.91 -0.14 -4.99
CA GLY A 168 -14.62 -1.04 -5.90
C GLY A 168 -13.96 -2.43 -6.02
N ASP A 169 -14.35 -3.13 -7.06
CA ASP A 169 -13.89 -4.50 -7.39
C ASP A 169 -12.55 -4.48 -8.13
#